data_1c3d9fbcc1c0dbd5d672686db313f3ef
#
_entry.id   1c3d9fbcc1c0dbd5d672686db313f3ef
#
_cell.length_a   1.000
_cell.length_b   1.000
_cell.length_c   1.000
_cell.angle_alpha   90.00
_cell.angle_beta   90.00
_cell.angle_gamma   90.00
#
_symmetry.space_group_name_H-M   'P 1'
#
loop_
_entity.id
_entity.type
_entity.pdbx_description
1 polymer ?
#
loop_
_entity_poly.entity_id
_entity_poly.type
_entity_poly.pdbx_seq_one_letter_code
_entity_poly.pdbx_strand_id
1 'polypeptide(L)'
;DGKWMVKLKSMKAGGPYTLNITGENSIEFSNVLLGDVWICAGQSNMELPVRRVKGSKKEIESANYPQIRLFTVDHSANSDSTRNNVNGEWLMCNPVTVDGFSAVGYFFGRELYKEINVPIGLIDVGWNATRIEAWTNRKALMRVEAGKKEVEAYPNNSKTSDERGMINYNAQMLEYQKAVKNGDKTQAKPNLSRPARRDPSSISSLYNYMIYPFTSYGIKGVIWYQGEANSKSKQNAVNYRQFLPAMISSWREDWRQGNFPFLFVQLPNFESELFWPEMRESMLQTYLADKNTGMAVTIDIGMEKDIHPWNKQDVGYRLSLQALDIAYKQKGIVSQGPIFKSMKIENTEAILSFNNIGSGLQSSVKELVGFKIAGVDKHFYDATASIVNGKVVVYSSFVKEPVAVRYGWENNPKCSLFNKEKLPASPFRTDNWN
;
A
#
# COMPACT_ATOMS: atom_id res chain seq x y z
N ASP A 1 28.84 23.07 9.11
CA ASP A 1 28.06 22.59 7.95
C ASP A 1 26.73 23.33 7.77
N GLY A 2 26.32 24.26 8.68
CA GLY A 2 25.02 24.93 8.66
C GLY A 2 23.82 24.01 8.93
N LYS A 3 24.04 22.76 9.34
CA LYS A 3 22.99 21.80 9.70
C LYS A 3 22.91 21.66 11.22
N TRP A 4 21.71 21.74 11.73
CA TRP A 4 21.46 21.52 13.16
C TRP A 4 20.15 20.72 13.33
N MET A 5 20.02 20.05 14.45
CA MET A 5 18.84 19.31 14.85
C MET A 5 18.57 19.50 16.33
N VAL A 6 17.34 19.81 16.68
CA VAL A 6 16.88 19.88 18.07
C VAL A 6 15.80 18.82 18.29
N LYS A 7 15.98 17.99 19.30
CA LYS A 7 14.95 17.09 19.78
C LYS A 7 14.22 17.76 20.95
N LEU A 8 12.95 18.07 20.75
CA LEU A 8 12.10 18.58 21.81
C LEU A 8 11.81 17.46 22.82
N LYS A 9 11.63 17.83 24.09
CA LYS A 9 11.13 16.90 25.10
C LYS A 9 9.71 16.47 24.73
N SER A 10 9.33 15.26 25.14
CA SER A 10 7.94 14.79 24.98
C SER A 10 6.97 15.77 25.64
N MET A 11 5.95 16.14 24.91
CA MET A 11 4.89 17.06 25.35
C MET A 11 3.53 16.40 25.12
N LYS A 12 2.51 16.86 25.85
CA LYS A 12 1.13 16.40 25.67
C LYS A 12 0.63 16.82 24.27
N ALA A 13 -0.03 15.90 23.56
CA ALA A 13 -0.67 16.19 22.30
C ALA A 13 -1.73 17.30 22.45
N GLY A 14 -1.88 18.14 21.44
CA GLY A 14 -2.83 19.26 21.43
C GLY A 14 -2.31 20.43 20.59
N GLY A 15 -2.79 21.63 20.92
CA GLY A 15 -2.52 22.87 20.19
C GLY A 15 -3.85 23.57 19.83
N PRO A 16 -3.78 24.69 19.04
CA PRO A 16 -2.57 25.19 18.37
C PRO A 16 -1.56 25.86 19.29
N TYR A 17 -0.28 25.71 18.99
CA TYR A 17 0.85 26.35 19.65
C TYR A 17 1.59 27.27 18.67
N THR A 18 2.48 28.12 19.25
CA THR A 18 3.47 28.88 18.49
C THR A 18 4.85 28.28 18.75
N LEU A 19 5.61 28.02 17.69
CA LEU A 19 6.99 27.58 17.75
C LEU A 19 7.92 28.71 17.29
N ASN A 20 8.75 29.20 18.19
CA ASN A 20 9.76 30.22 17.91
C ASN A 20 11.15 29.60 17.86
N ILE A 21 11.90 29.92 16.81
CA ILE A 21 13.30 29.53 16.61
C ILE A 21 14.13 30.81 16.57
N THR A 22 14.97 31.04 17.58
CA THR A 22 15.78 32.26 17.74
C THR A 22 17.26 31.94 17.58
N GLY A 23 17.94 32.63 16.68
CA GLY A 23 19.38 32.65 16.45
C GLY A 23 19.84 34.09 16.24
N GLU A 24 20.60 34.35 15.18
CA GLU A 24 20.87 35.73 14.72
C GLU A 24 19.59 36.40 14.17
N ASN A 25 18.65 35.62 13.69
CA ASN A 25 17.28 36.00 13.33
C ASN A 25 16.27 35.19 14.14
N SER A 26 15.00 35.53 14.03
CA SER A 26 13.91 34.77 14.62
C SER A 26 12.93 34.31 13.57
N ILE A 27 12.50 33.06 13.65
CA ILE A 27 11.46 32.46 12.79
C ILE A 27 10.34 32.01 13.72
N GLU A 28 9.10 32.41 13.40
CA GLU A 28 7.89 32.01 14.10
C GLU A 28 7.01 31.11 13.22
N PHE A 29 6.60 29.99 13.76
CA PHE A 29 5.55 29.13 13.21
C PHE A 29 4.34 29.18 14.13
N SER A 30 3.24 29.75 13.66
CA SER A 30 1.95 29.77 14.36
C SER A 30 1.12 28.54 13.97
N ASN A 31 0.05 28.28 14.75
CA ASN A 31 -0.92 27.21 14.49
C ASN A 31 -0.30 25.80 14.41
N VAL A 32 0.72 25.54 15.20
CA VAL A 32 1.42 24.24 15.30
C VAL A 32 0.62 23.29 16.16
N LEU A 33 0.36 22.08 15.69
CA LEU A 33 -0.23 20.99 16.44
C LEU A 33 0.83 19.97 16.87
N LEU A 34 0.72 19.48 18.10
CA LEU A 34 1.45 18.32 18.59
C LEU A 34 0.54 17.11 18.50
N GLY A 35 0.92 16.13 17.68
CA GLY A 35 0.11 14.97 17.40
C GLY A 35 0.89 13.85 16.73
N ASP A 36 0.19 12.86 16.21
CA ASP A 36 0.78 11.70 15.54
C ASP A 36 0.80 11.89 14.03
N VAL A 37 1.97 11.72 13.41
CA VAL A 37 2.16 11.88 11.97
C VAL A 37 2.28 10.51 11.30
N TRP A 38 1.55 10.33 10.21
CA TRP A 38 1.56 9.11 9.40
C TRP A 38 1.96 9.39 7.95
N ILE A 39 2.84 8.56 7.41
CA ILE A 39 3.17 8.58 5.99
C ILE A 39 2.13 7.75 5.24
N CYS A 40 1.50 8.32 4.21
CA CYS A 40 0.57 7.67 3.30
C CYS A 40 1.30 7.43 1.97
N ALA A 41 1.86 6.23 1.76
CA ALA A 41 2.73 5.93 0.64
C ALA A 41 2.18 4.80 -0.24
N GLY A 42 2.57 4.79 -1.50
CA GLY A 42 2.17 3.75 -2.45
C GLY A 42 1.97 4.25 -3.85
N GLN A 43 1.10 3.57 -4.60
CA GLN A 43 0.80 3.95 -5.98
C GLN A 43 -0.63 4.53 -6.13
N SER A 44 -1.19 4.46 -7.32
CA SER A 44 -2.47 5.09 -7.68
C SER A 44 -3.62 4.86 -6.71
N ASN A 45 -3.72 3.69 -6.09
CA ASN A 45 -4.76 3.40 -5.10
C ASN A 45 -4.56 4.13 -3.76
N MET A 46 -3.32 4.52 -3.41
CA MET A 46 -3.03 5.43 -2.31
C MET A 46 -3.26 6.88 -2.74
N GLU A 47 -2.81 7.26 -3.93
CA GLU A 47 -2.90 8.62 -4.50
C GLU A 47 -4.34 9.03 -4.85
N LEU A 48 -5.28 8.08 -5.04
CA LEU A 48 -6.66 8.35 -5.45
C LEU A 48 -7.32 9.40 -4.56
N PRO A 49 -7.72 10.58 -5.09
CA PRO A 49 -8.23 11.67 -4.28
C PRO A 49 -9.68 11.45 -3.80
N VAL A 50 -10.06 12.12 -2.71
CA VAL A 50 -11.39 12.02 -2.09
C VAL A 50 -12.52 12.31 -3.08
N ARG A 51 -12.36 13.28 -4.00
CA ARG A 51 -13.36 13.59 -5.01
C ARG A 51 -13.71 12.43 -5.95
N ARG A 52 -12.90 11.38 -6.02
CA ARG A 52 -13.10 10.21 -6.91
C ARG A 52 -13.71 8.99 -6.21
N VAL A 53 -14.01 9.05 -4.91
CA VAL A 53 -14.57 7.92 -4.19
C VAL A 53 -16.10 7.93 -4.17
N LYS A 54 -16.70 6.80 -3.83
CA LYS A 54 -18.15 6.69 -3.64
C LYS A 54 -18.62 7.64 -2.55
N GLY A 55 -19.64 8.45 -2.82
CA GLY A 55 -20.20 9.39 -1.86
C GLY A 55 -19.34 10.62 -1.58
N SER A 56 -18.34 10.90 -2.42
CA SER A 56 -17.35 11.99 -2.25
C SER A 56 -17.98 13.36 -1.95
N LYS A 57 -19.07 13.75 -2.63
CA LYS A 57 -19.69 15.05 -2.44
C LYS A 57 -20.08 15.30 -0.97
N LYS A 58 -20.85 14.38 -0.38
CA LYS A 58 -21.28 14.47 1.03
C LYS A 58 -20.09 14.45 1.99
N GLU A 59 -19.09 13.62 1.69
CA GLU A 59 -17.89 13.49 2.51
C GLU A 59 -17.06 14.79 2.51
N ILE A 60 -16.86 15.39 1.34
CA ILE A 60 -16.13 16.66 1.18
C ILE A 60 -16.88 17.78 1.91
N GLU A 61 -18.18 17.92 1.69
CA GLU A 61 -19.01 18.95 2.33
C GLU A 61 -18.98 18.88 3.87
N SER A 62 -18.84 17.66 4.43
CA SER A 62 -18.80 17.43 5.88
C SER A 62 -17.38 17.42 6.48
N ALA A 63 -16.33 17.51 5.66
CA ALA A 63 -14.93 17.43 6.09
C ALA A 63 -14.47 18.71 6.80
N ASN A 64 -14.74 18.80 8.10
CA ASN A 64 -14.28 19.91 8.95
C ASN A 64 -13.57 19.33 10.18
N TYR A 65 -12.28 19.02 10.00
CA TYR A 65 -11.43 18.41 11.03
C TYR A 65 -10.20 19.28 11.31
N PRO A 66 -10.31 20.37 12.08
CA PRO A 66 -9.19 21.32 12.28
C PRO A 66 -7.98 20.71 12.99
N GLN A 67 -8.14 19.55 13.63
CA GLN A 67 -7.06 18.80 14.28
C GLN A 67 -6.41 17.77 13.33
N ILE A 68 -6.89 17.63 12.10
CA ILE A 68 -6.23 16.84 11.04
C ILE A 68 -5.48 17.80 10.12
N ARG A 69 -4.22 17.50 9.85
CA ARG A 69 -3.35 18.24 8.93
C ARG A 69 -2.97 17.37 7.74
N LEU A 70 -3.06 17.94 6.58
CA LEU A 70 -2.81 17.31 5.29
C LEU A 70 -1.54 17.92 4.66
N PHE A 71 -0.61 17.07 4.23
CA PHE A 71 0.60 17.49 3.53
C PHE A 71 0.76 16.63 2.28
N THR A 72 0.69 17.21 1.10
CA THR A 72 0.92 16.53 -0.17
C THR A 72 2.30 16.87 -0.70
N VAL A 73 3.11 15.86 -1.00
CA VAL A 73 4.47 16.03 -1.52
C VAL A 73 4.43 16.16 -3.05
N ASP A 74 5.09 17.17 -3.58
CA ASP A 74 5.27 17.32 -5.03
C ASP A 74 5.99 16.12 -5.63
N HIS A 75 5.46 15.60 -6.73
CA HIS A 75 6.05 14.49 -7.48
C HIS A 75 7.46 14.80 -7.95
N SER A 76 8.43 14.08 -7.44
CA SER A 76 9.83 14.25 -7.78
C SER A 76 10.59 12.95 -7.60
N ALA A 77 11.47 12.62 -8.56
CA ALA A 77 12.19 11.35 -8.58
C ALA A 77 13.64 11.53 -9.02
N ASN A 78 14.57 10.78 -8.40
CA ASN A 78 15.95 10.63 -8.85
C ASN A 78 16.60 9.40 -8.22
N SER A 79 17.11 8.50 -9.03
CA SER A 79 17.76 7.26 -8.58
C SER A 79 19.23 7.44 -8.15
N ASP A 80 19.89 8.53 -8.53
CA ASP A 80 21.33 8.70 -8.35
C ASP A 80 21.71 9.54 -7.14
N SER A 81 20.78 10.35 -6.62
CA SER A 81 21.03 11.23 -5.48
C SER A 81 19.82 11.39 -4.59
N THR A 82 20.04 11.63 -3.30
CA THR A 82 19.00 12.01 -2.35
C THR A 82 18.83 13.53 -2.31
N ARG A 83 17.65 14.00 -1.88
CA ARG A 83 17.43 15.41 -1.52
C ARG A 83 17.07 15.52 -0.03
N ASN A 84 17.33 16.68 0.57
CA ASN A 84 17.06 16.90 2.00
C ASN A 84 15.72 17.59 2.28
N ASN A 85 15.09 18.20 1.27
CA ASN A 85 13.83 18.93 1.41
C ASN A 85 12.82 18.48 0.38
N VAL A 86 11.56 18.66 0.69
CA VAL A 86 10.41 18.50 -0.21
C VAL A 86 9.66 19.81 -0.33
N ASN A 87 8.95 20.00 -1.44
CA ASN A 87 7.96 21.07 -1.55
C ASN A 87 6.62 20.53 -1.02
N GLY A 88 5.90 21.39 -0.33
CA GLY A 88 4.60 21.11 0.25
C GLY A 88 4.34 22.01 1.45
N GLU A 89 3.09 22.03 1.88
CA GLU A 89 2.67 22.76 3.06
C GLU A 89 1.65 21.97 3.88
N TRP A 90 1.63 22.22 5.18
CA TRP A 90 0.63 21.66 6.07
C TRP A 90 -0.68 22.43 5.99
N LEU A 91 -1.72 21.79 5.46
CA LEU A 91 -3.05 22.37 5.32
C LEU A 91 -4.00 21.82 6.37
N MET A 92 -4.90 22.65 6.89
CA MET A 92 -6.01 22.20 7.75
C MET A 92 -7.00 21.38 6.91
N CYS A 93 -7.46 20.24 7.42
CA CYS A 93 -8.48 19.44 6.76
C CYS A 93 -9.84 20.17 6.77
N ASN A 94 -10.29 20.59 5.60
CA ASN A 94 -11.57 21.23 5.35
C ASN A 94 -12.09 20.84 3.94
N PRO A 95 -13.32 21.23 3.55
CA PRO A 95 -13.88 20.85 2.25
C PRO A 95 -13.00 21.19 1.02
N VAL A 96 -12.23 22.26 1.08
CA VAL A 96 -11.36 22.67 -0.04
C VAL A 96 -10.10 21.80 -0.12
N THR A 97 -9.46 21.57 1.02
CA THR A 97 -8.17 20.88 1.08
C THR A 97 -8.28 19.38 0.97
N VAL A 98 -9.39 18.80 1.43
CA VAL A 98 -9.62 17.34 1.40
C VAL A 98 -9.96 16.81 0.01
N ASP A 99 -10.55 17.64 -0.87
CA ASP A 99 -11.02 17.25 -2.20
C ASP A 99 -9.94 16.53 -3.02
N GLY A 100 -8.76 17.11 -3.06
CA GLY A 100 -7.60 16.60 -3.80
C GLY A 100 -6.70 15.62 -3.04
N PHE A 101 -6.91 15.44 -1.75
CA PHE A 101 -6.04 14.63 -0.91
C PHE A 101 -6.31 13.12 -1.05
N SER A 102 -5.30 12.29 -0.73
CA SER A 102 -5.43 10.81 -0.67
C SER A 102 -6.68 10.40 0.10
N ALA A 103 -7.60 9.68 -0.56
CA ALA A 103 -8.81 9.19 0.09
C ALA A 103 -8.50 8.17 1.19
N VAL A 104 -7.58 7.24 0.93
CA VAL A 104 -7.15 6.25 1.94
C VAL A 104 -6.54 6.94 3.16
N GLY A 105 -5.62 7.90 2.91
CA GLY A 105 -5.01 8.70 3.98
C GLY A 105 -6.04 9.46 4.79
N TYR A 106 -6.97 10.15 4.12
CA TYR A 106 -8.02 10.91 4.79
C TYR A 106 -8.94 10.03 5.64
N PHE A 107 -9.50 8.94 5.08
CA PHE A 107 -10.40 8.07 5.85
C PHE A 107 -9.69 7.40 7.02
N PHE A 108 -8.44 6.97 6.83
CA PHE A 108 -7.62 6.45 7.91
C PHE A 108 -7.41 7.46 9.03
N GLY A 109 -6.98 8.69 8.71
CA GLY A 109 -6.71 9.72 9.70
C GLY A 109 -7.99 10.21 10.40
N ARG A 110 -9.11 10.30 9.66
CA ARG A 110 -10.42 10.64 10.21
C ARG A 110 -10.89 9.62 11.24
N GLU A 111 -10.82 8.32 10.94
CA GLU A 111 -11.23 7.27 11.88
C GLU A 111 -10.31 7.23 13.10
N LEU A 112 -8.99 7.35 12.92
CA LEU A 112 -8.07 7.46 14.05
C LEU A 112 -8.41 8.67 14.94
N TYR A 113 -8.58 9.84 14.34
CA TYR A 113 -8.91 11.06 15.12
C TYR A 113 -10.15 10.89 15.98
N LYS A 114 -11.21 10.27 15.42
CA LYS A 114 -12.45 10.01 16.16
C LYS A 114 -12.22 9.10 17.38
N GLU A 115 -11.36 8.10 17.25
CA GLU A 115 -11.11 7.10 18.29
C GLU A 115 -10.16 7.58 19.39
N ILE A 116 -9.09 8.28 19.02
CA ILE A 116 -8.02 8.65 19.97
C ILE A 116 -8.04 10.10 20.41
N ASN A 117 -8.76 10.97 19.70
CA ASN A 117 -8.85 12.42 19.95
C ASN A 117 -7.48 13.10 20.12
N VAL A 118 -6.51 12.72 19.27
CA VAL A 118 -5.17 13.29 19.18
C VAL A 118 -5.03 13.92 17.81
N PRO A 119 -4.40 15.11 17.66
CA PRO A 119 -4.12 15.69 16.35
C PRO A 119 -3.40 14.70 15.42
N ILE A 120 -3.83 14.62 14.17
CA ILE A 120 -3.28 13.71 13.17
C ILE A 120 -2.68 14.49 11.99
N GLY A 121 -1.41 14.24 11.71
CA GLY A 121 -0.74 14.70 10.49
C GLY A 121 -0.68 13.57 9.46
N LEU A 122 -1.08 13.84 8.21
CA LEU A 122 -1.04 12.90 7.11
C LEU A 122 -0.13 13.44 6.01
N ILE A 123 0.93 12.71 5.69
CA ILE A 123 1.87 13.06 4.61
C ILE A 123 1.60 12.13 3.43
N ASP A 124 0.99 12.66 2.36
CA ASP A 124 0.72 11.92 1.14
C ASP A 124 1.92 12.01 0.20
N VAL A 125 2.50 10.85 -0.08
CA VAL A 125 3.62 10.66 -1.01
C VAL A 125 3.25 9.66 -2.14
N GLY A 126 1.97 9.38 -2.37
CA GLY A 126 1.51 8.47 -3.42
C GLY A 126 1.99 8.88 -4.81
N TRP A 127 2.35 7.89 -5.67
CA TRP A 127 2.64 8.12 -7.08
C TRP A 127 2.23 6.92 -7.93
N ASN A 128 1.34 7.15 -8.88
CA ASN A 128 0.72 6.12 -9.68
C ASN A 128 1.72 5.28 -10.51
N ALA A 129 1.33 4.02 -10.80
CA ALA A 129 2.05 3.07 -11.67
C ALA A 129 3.51 2.76 -11.27
N THR A 130 3.90 2.99 -10.01
CA THR A 130 5.26 2.80 -9.53
C THR A 130 5.47 1.43 -8.89
N ARG A 131 6.65 0.85 -9.09
CA ARG A 131 7.09 -0.43 -8.53
C ARG A 131 7.72 -0.21 -7.15
N ILE A 132 7.66 -1.22 -6.28
CA ILE A 132 8.23 -1.15 -4.92
C ILE A 132 9.73 -0.86 -4.91
N GLU A 133 10.46 -1.26 -5.95
CA GLU A 133 11.90 -1.04 -6.10
C GLU A 133 12.25 0.46 -6.14
N ALA A 134 11.34 1.30 -6.65
CA ALA A 134 11.51 2.75 -6.64
C ALA A 134 11.42 3.37 -5.22
N TRP A 135 10.68 2.72 -4.32
CA TRP A 135 10.45 3.12 -2.94
C TRP A 135 11.45 2.53 -1.94
N THR A 136 12.33 1.65 -2.40
CA THR A 136 13.30 0.95 -1.57
C THR A 136 14.69 1.55 -1.78
N ASN A 137 15.43 1.83 -0.71
CA ASN A 137 16.79 2.31 -0.86
C ASN A 137 17.71 1.25 -1.51
N ARG A 138 18.72 1.70 -2.27
CA ARG A 138 19.60 0.83 -3.05
C ARG A 138 20.35 -0.19 -2.19
N LYS A 139 20.73 0.18 -0.96
CA LYS A 139 21.41 -0.74 -0.03
C LYS A 139 20.51 -1.90 0.39
N ALA A 140 19.22 -1.64 0.63
CA ALA A 140 18.25 -2.68 0.96
C ALA A 140 17.97 -3.59 -0.24
N LEU A 141 17.84 -3.04 -1.45
CA LEU A 141 17.71 -3.85 -2.66
C LEU A 141 18.89 -4.82 -2.83
N MET A 142 20.12 -4.36 -2.58
CA MET A 142 21.32 -5.21 -2.64
C MET A 142 21.36 -6.34 -1.61
N ARG A 143 20.55 -6.28 -0.54
CA ARG A 143 20.48 -7.35 0.49
C ARG A 143 19.59 -8.53 0.09
N VAL A 144 18.77 -8.38 -0.95
CA VAL A 144 17.84 -9.42 -1.43
C VAL A 144 18.20 -9.81 -2.87
N GLU A 145 18.14 -11.10 -3.17
CA GLU A 145 18.62 -11.66 -4.46
C GLU A 145 17.92 -11.00 -5.66
N ALA A 146 16.58 -10.86 -5.58
CA ALA A 146 15.82 -10.22 -6.65
C ALA A 146 16.22 -8.75 -6.85
N GLY A 147 16.41 -8.01 -5.76
CA GLY A 147 16.81 -6.61 -5.78
C GLY A 147 18.23 -6.39 -6.28
N LYS A 148 19.17 -7.28 -5.91
CA LYS A 148 20.54 -7.25 -6.39
C LYS A 148 20.60 -7.30 -7.92
N LYS A 149 19.84 -8.22 -8.53
CA LYS A 149 19.74 -8.34 -10.00
C LYS A 149 19.23 -7.04 -10.65
N GLU A 150 18.21 -6.42 -10.08
CA GLU A 150 17.67 -5.14 -10.56
C GLU A 150 18.73 -4.01 -10.47
N VAL A 151 19.44 -3.93 -9.33
CA VAL A 151 20.48 -2.91 -9.13
C VAL A 151 21.67 -3.09 -10.08
N GLU A 152 22.13 -4.32 -10.28
CA GLU A 152 23.25 -4.64 -11.19
C GLU A 152 22.88 -4.38 -12.66
N ALA A 153 21.63 -4.63 -13.05
CA ALA A 153 21.14 -4.36 -14.40
C ALA A 153 20.85 -2.87 -14.67
N TYR A 154 20.63 -2.08 -13.64
CA TYR A 154 20.16 -0.69 -13.78
C TYR A 154 21.05 0.21 -14.65
N PRO A 155 22.40 0.23 -14.52
CA PRO A 155 23.25 1.12 -15.34
C PRO A 155 23.06 0.89 -16.84
N ASN A 156 22.99 -0.37 -17.28
CA ASN A 156 22.79 -0.72 -18.68
C ASN A 156 21.37 -0.40 -19.14
N ASN A 157 20.36 -0.74 -18.32
CA ASN A 157 18.95 -0.49 -18.62
C ASN A 157 18.66 1.01 -18.72
N SER A 158 19.22 1.83 -17.82
CA SER A 158 19.04 3.28 -17.84
C SER A 158 19.66 3.92 -19.07
N LYS A 159 20.90 3.52 -19.43
CA LYS A 159 21.57 3.98 -20.65
C LYS A 159 20.76 3.63 -21.90
N THR A 160 20.33 2.39 -22.04
CA THR A 160 19.51 1.93 -23.17
C THR A 160 18.19 2.69 -23.26
N SER A 161 17.55 2.97 -22.11
CA SER A 161 16.32 3.76 -22.04
C SER A 161 16.54 5.20 -22.51
N ASP A 162 17.58 5.85 -22.04
CA ASP A 162 17.93 7.22 -22.42
C ASP A 162 18.29 7.34 -23.91
N GLU A 163 19.05 6.40 -24.43
CA GLU A 163 19.38 6.32 -25.87
C GLU A 163 18.13 6.15 -26.74
N ARG A 164 17.23 5.23 -26.35
CA ARG A 164 15.93 5.02 -27.02
C ARG A 164 15.05 6.28 -26.98
N GLY A 165 15.00 6.93 -25.82
CA GLY A 165 14.28 8.19 -25.63
C GLY A 165 14.77 9.27 -26.59
N MET A 166 16.08 9.40 -26.76
CA MET A 166 16.71 10.34 -27.68
C MET A 166 16.41 10.02 -29.14
N ILE A 167 16.52 8.74 -29.55
CA ILE A 167 16.18 8.29 -30.90
C ILE A 167 14.73 8.62 -31.23
N ASN A 168 13.79 8.29 -30.34
CA ASN A 168 12.38 8.58 -30.54
C ASN A 168 12.11 10.08 -30.64
N TYR A 169 12.72 10.89 -29.75
CA TYR A 169 12.59 12.36 -29.79
C TYR A 169 13.09 12.92 -31.15
N ASN A 170 14.25 12.49 -31.62
CA ASN A 170 14.81 12.96 -32.87
C ASN A 170 13.92 12.59 -34.07
N ALA A 171 13.35 11.38 -34.07
CA ALA A 171 12.41 10.97 -35.12
C ALA A 171 11.14 11.83 -35.11
N GLN A 172 10.53 12.04 -33.95
CA GLN A 172 9.34 12.90 -33.81
C GLN A 172 9.63 14.37 -34.16
N MET A 173 10.82 14.89 -33.79
CA MET A 173 11.25 16.24 -34.16
C MET A 173 11.39 16.41 -35.67
N LEU A 174 11.90 15.40 -36.35
CA LEU A 174 12.01 15.42 -37.82
C LEU A 174 10.63 15.50 -38.48
N GLU A 175 9.66 14.70 -38.00
CA GLU A 175 8.29 14.73 -38.49
C GLU A 175 7.60 16.09 -38.18
N TYR A 176 7.78 16.62 -36.99
CA TYR A 176 7.28 17.93 -36.60
C TYR A 176 7.85 19.04 -37.54
N GLN A 177 9.17 19.01 -37.78
CA GLN A 177 9.81 20.00 -38.66
C GLN A 177 9.28 19.91 -40.09
N LYS A 178 9.02 18.72 -40.63
CA LYS A 178 8.40 18.50 -41.93
C LYS A 178 6.98 19.07 -41.97
N ALA A 179 6.18 18.81 -40.94
CA ALA A 179 4.82 19.32 -40.84
C ALA A 179 4.76 20.88 -40.79
N VAL A 180 5.62 21.49 -39.96
CA VAL A 180 5.75 22.95 -39.87
C VAL A 180 6.17 23.54 -41.22
N LYS A 181 7.13 22.93 -41.92
CA LYS A 181 7.57 23.35 -43.26
C LYS A 181 6.43 23.31 -44.29
N ASN A 182 5.53 22.33 -44.15
CA ASN A 182 4.36 22.16 -45.01
C ASN A 182 3.16 23.04 -44.58
N GLY A 183 3.32 23.93 -43.59
CA GLY A 183 2.28 24.84 -43.10
C GLY A 183 1.31 24.23 -42.09
N ASP A 184 1.54 23.00 -41.64
CA ASP A 184 0.71 22.38 -40.57
C ASP A 184 1.09 22.95 -39.21
N LYS A 185 0.16 23.70 -38.59
CA LYS A 185 0.33 24.29 -37.24
C LYS A 185 -0.39 23.48 -36.17
N THR A 186 -0.96 22.33 -36.51
CA THR A 186 -1.77 21.53 -35.58
C THR A 186 -0.94 20.57 -34.74
N GLN A 187 0.25 20.21 -35.22
CA GLN A 187 1.15 19.30 -34.48
C GLN A 187 1.84 20.00 -33.32
N ALA A 188 1.76 19.39 -32.12
CA ALA A 188 2.52 19.81 -30.94
C ALA A 188 4.00 19.51 -31.10
N LYS A 189 4.87 20.43 -30.67
CA LYS A 189 6.31 20.19 -30.63
C LYS A 189 6.61 19.02 -29.69
N PRO A 190 7.37 18.01 -30.13
CA PRO A 190 7.76 16.88 -29.28
C PRO A 190 8.56 17.32 -28.05
N ASN A 191 8.34 16.64 -26.95
CA ASN A 191 9.12 16.80 -25.71
C ASN A 191 10.10 15.65 -25.56
N LEU A 192 11.32 15.95 -25.13
CA LEU A 192 12.27 14.91 -24.76
C LEU A 192 11.75 14.12 -23.57
N SER A 193 11.76 12.79 -23.63
CA SER A 193 11.42 11.92 -22.50
C SER A 193 12.29 12.23 -21.29
N ARG A 194 11.75 12.00 -20.08
CA ARG A 194 12.55 12.13 -18.86
C ARG A 194 13.74 11.17 -18.91
N PRO A 195 14.94 11.61 -18.46
CA PRO A 195 16.06 10.69 -18.26
C PRO A 195 15.69 9.56 -17.30
N ALA A 196 16.17 8.36 -17.52
CA ALA A 196 15.88 7.17 -16.71
C ALA A 196 16.08 7.41 -15.20
N ARG A 197 17.10 8.17 -14.83
CA ARG A 197 17.33 8.53 -13.40
C ARG A 197 16.20 9.35 -12.77
N ARG A 198 15.37 10.03 -13.55
CA ARG A 198 14.19 10.81 -13.11
C ARG A 198 12.88 10.09 -13.37
N ASP A 199 12.92 8.86 -13.87
CA ASP A 199 11.73 8.03 -14.01
C ASP A 199 11.27 7.59 -12.61
N PRO A 200 10.00 7.80 -12.25
CA PRO A 200 9.46 7.39 -10.96
C PRO A 200 9.51 5.87 -10.74
N SER A 201 9.62 5.07 -11.79
CA SER A 201 9.75 3.60 -11.68
C SER A 201 11.21 3.12 -11.58
N SER A 202 12.19 4.03 -11.69
CA SER A 202 13.60 3.68 -11.52
C SER A 202 13.93 3.32 -10.07
N ILE A 203 14.88 2.40 -9.88
CA ILE A 203 15.28 1.93 -8.55
C ILE A 203 15.61 3.09 -7.62
N SER A 204 15.07 3.04 -6.41
CA SER A 204 15.29 4.02 -5.33
C SER A 204 14.90 5.47 -5.66
N SER A 205 14.31 5.75 -6.82
CA SER A 205 14.08 7.12 -7.29
C SER A 205 13.10 7.91 -6.41
N LEU A 206 12.04 7.25 -5.96
CA LEU A 206 11.03 7.84 -5.07
C LEU A 206 11.48 7.82 -3.61
N TYR A 207 12.16 6.74 -3.20
CA TYR A 207 12.81 6.72 -1.88
C TYR A 207 13.71 7.94 -1.71
N ASN A 208 14.61 8.19 -2.67
CA ASN A 208 15.59 9.27 -2.58
C ASN A 208 14.97 10.67 -2.51
N TYR A 209 13.84 10.89 -3.17
CA TYR A 209 13.28 12.23 -3.37
C TYR A 209 11.96 12.48 -2.63
N MET A 210 11.20 11.43 -2.28
CA MET A 210 9.91 11.59 -1.61
C MET A 210 9.87 10.99 -0.20
N ILE A 211 10.78 10.04 0.12
CA ILE A 211 10.82 9.39 1.43
C ILE A 211 12.01 9.86 2.26
N TYR A 212 13.22 9.82 1.71
CA TYR A 212 14.45 10.19 2.43
C TYR A 212 14.40 11.55 3.13
N PRO A 213 13.81 12.62 2.57
CA PRO A 213 13.69 13.92 3.24
C PRO A 213 12.98 13.87 4.59
N PHE A 214 12.09 12.88 4.80
CA PHE A 214 11.34 12.74 6.05
C PHE A 214 12.01 11.86 7.10
N THR A 215 13.16 11.23 6.80
CA THR A 215 13.81 10.29 7.73
C THR A 215 14.29 10.92 9.03
N SER A 216 14.42 12.26 9.07
CA SER A 216 14.69 13.02 10.30
C SER A 216 13.41 13.54 10.99
N TYR A 217 12.23 13.39 10.39
CA TYR A 217 10.96 13.85 10.95
C TYR A 217 10.30 12.76 11.78
N GLY A 218 9.73 13.13 12.96
CA GLY A 218 9.06 12.17 13.84
C GLY A 218 7.77 11.64 13.23
N ILE A 219 7.63 10.32 13.08
CA ILE A 219 6.40 9.69 12.59
C ILE A 219 5.87 8.64 13.57
N LYS A 220 4.57 8.41 13.55
CA LYS A 220 3.94 7.32 14.28
C LYS A 220 4.04 6.01 13.52
N GLY A 221 3.90 6.05 12.21
CA GLY A 221 3.95 4.89 11.34
C GLY A 221 3.67 5.22 9.87
N VAL A 222 3.49 4.17 9.10
CA VAL A 222 3.26 4.22 7.65
C VAL A 222 2.00 3.44 7.31
N ILE A 223 1.20 3.97 6.38
CA ILE A 223 0.19 3.21 5.65
C ILE A 223 0.63 3.08 4.18
N TRP A 224 0.54 1.87 3.62
CA TRP A 224 1.08 1.51 2.32
C TRP A 224 0.03 0.84 1.43
N TYR A 225 -0.18 1.36 0.22
CA TYR A 225 -1.06 0.72 -0.76
C TYR A 225 -0.39 0.68 -2.14
N GLN A 226 0.21 -0.45 -2.46
CA GLN A 226 0.94 -0.70 -3.71
C GLN A 226 1.01 -2.22 -3.94
N GLY A 227 1.28 -2.65 -5.14
CA GLY A 227 1.45 -4.05 -5.52
C GLY A 227 1.10 -4.30 -6.98
N GLU A 228 0.16 -3.52 -7.51
CA GLU A 228 -0.41 -3.68 -8.85
C GLU A 228 0.68 -3.60 -9.93
N ALA A 229 1.63 -2.67 -9.80
CA ALA A 229 2.73 -2.52 -10.76
C ALA A 229 3.70 -3.71 -10.74
N ASN A 230 3.86 -4.39 -9.59
CA ASN A 230 4.71 -5.58 -9.44
C ASN A 230 3.99 -6.89 -9.79
N SER A 231 2.66 -6.90 -9.96
CA SER A 231 1.89 -8.11 -10.31
C SER A 231 1.86 -8.42 -11.81
N LYS A 232 2.56 -7.65 -12.65
CA LYS A 232 2.62 -7.82 -14.12
C LYS A 232 3.33 -9.09 -14.58
N SER A 233 4.12 -9.73 -13.73
CA SER A 233 4.71 -11.04 -13.97
C SER A 233 4.68 -11.87 -12.69
N LYS A 234 4.58 -13.21 -12.83
CA LYS A 234 4.60 -14.14 -11.70
C LYS A 234 5.85 -13.95 -10.85
N GLN A 235 7.02 -13.82 -11.49
CA GLN A 235 8.28 -13.64 -10.79
C GLN A 235 8.30 -12.38 -9.92
N ASN A 236 7.80 -11.24 -10.43
CA ASN A 236 7.75 -9.99 -9.68
C ASN A 236 6.74 -10.07 -8.51
N ALA A 237 5.58 -10.69 -8.73
CA ALA A 237 4.60 -10.91 -7.68
C ALA A 237 5.16 -11.80 -6.56
N VAL A 238 5.88 -12.88 -6.91
CA VAL A 238 6.55 -13.76 -5.95
C VAL A 238 7.74 -13.07 -5.27
N ASN A 239 8.54 -12.29 -5.99
CA ASN A 239 9.66 -11.54 -5.42
C ASN A 239 9.23 -10.46 -4.42
N TYR A 240 7.97 -10.02 -4.48
CA TYR A 240 7.43 -9.02 -3.58
C TYR A 240 7.56 -9.41 -2.10
N ARG A 241 7.54 -10.72 -1.79
CA ARG A 241 7.82 -11.26 -0.44
C ARG A 241 9.24 -10.99 0.09
N GLN A 242 10.18 -10.61 -0.82
CA GLN A 242 11.52 -10.18 -0.45
C GLN A 242 11.60 -8.64 -0.39
N PHE A 243 10.97 -7.97 -1.37
CA PHE A 243 11.03 -6.51 -1.47
C PHE A 243 10.29 -5.80 -0.35
N LEU A 244 9.07 -6.22 -0.01
CA LEU A 244 8.28 -5.53 1.01
C LEU A 244 8.95 -5.56 2.38
N PRO A 245 9.44 -6.68 2.92
CA PRO A 245 10.20 -6.70 4.16
C PRO A 245 11.50 -5.90 4.08
N ALA A 246 12.22 -5.95 2.95
CA ALA A 246 13.46 -5.19 2.76
C ALA A 246 13.21 -3.67 2.79
N MET A 247 12.15 -3.21 2.13
CA MET A 247 11.73 -1.81 2.16
C MET A 247 11.36 -1.38 3.58
N ILE A 248 10.50 -2.14 4.27
CA ILE A 248 10.08 -1.84 5.65
C ILE A 248 11.30 -1.73 6.58
N SER A 249 12.21 -2.72 6.52
CA SER A 249 13.43 -2.72 7.34
C SER A 249 14.28 -1.49 7.05
N SER A 250 14.47 -1.15 5.78
CA SER A 250 15.30 -0.02 5.39
C SER A 250 14.73 1.33 5.83
N TRP A 251 13.42 1.51 5.75
CA TRP A 251 12.79 2.73 6.24
C TRP A 251 12.96 2.85 7.76
N ARG A 252 12.75 1.75 8.51
CA ARG A 252 12.97 1.74 9.97
C ARG A 252 14.43 2.04 10.35
N GLU A 253 15.40 1.49 9.60
CA GLU A 253 16.83 1.77 9.78
C GLU A 253 17.14 3.25 9.55
N ASP A 254 16.62 3.84 8.47
CA ASP A 254 16.92 5.22 8.08
C ASP A 254 16.24 6.25 9.00
N TRP A 255 15.01 5.97 9.47
CA TRP A 255 14.33 6.82 10.47
C TRP A 255 14.94 6.78 11.85
N ARG A 256 15.59 5.68 12.23
CA ARG A 256 16.21 5.50 13.57
C ARG A 256 15.24 5.72 14.74
N GLN A 257 13.95 5.44 14.53
CA GLN A 257 12.90 5.53 15.54
C GLN A 257 12.47 4.14 16.07
N GLY A 258 13.32 3.12 15.84
CA GLY A 258 13.00 1.74 16.18
C GLY A 258 12.01 1.10 15.22
N ASN A 259 11.30 0.09 15.71
CA ASN A 259 10.38 -0.72 14.92
C ASN A 259 8.98 -0.05 14.89
N PHE A 260 8.81 1.05 14.18
CA PHE A 260 7.51 1.71 14.05
C PHE A 260 6.53 0.86 13.23
N PRO A 261 5.20 1.00 13.45
CA PRO A 261 4.16 0.29 12.73
C PRO A 261 4.19 0.56 11.22
N PHE A 262 4.10 -0.53 10.42
CA PHE A 262 3.97 -0.45 8.97
C PHE A 262 2.72 -1.22 8.55
N LEU A 263 1.68 -0.49 8.14
CA LEU A 263 0.38 -1.03 7.81
C LEU A 263 0.19 -1.03 6.30
N PHE A 264 -0.26 -2.13 5.72
CA PHE A 264 -0.40 -2.21 4.27
C PHE A 264 -1.71 -2.86 3.83
N VAL A 265 -2.10 -2.56 2.60
CA VAL A 265 -3.34 -3.08 1.99
C VAL A 265 -3.00 -4.31 1.16
N GLN A 266 -3.66 -5.44 1.45
CA GLN A 266 -3.66 -6.59 0.56
C GLN A 266 -4.59 -6.31 -0.62
N LEU A 267 -4.13 -6.57 -1.87
CA LEU A 267 -4.84 -6.19 -3.09
C LEU A 267 -6.26 -6.77 -3.17
N PRO A 268 -7.26 -5.96 -3.61
CA PRO A 268 -8.67 -6.35 -3.74
C PRO A 268 -8.88 -7.37 -4.87
N ASN A 269 -10.11 -7.84 -5.06
CA ASN A 269 -10.51 -8.58 -6.25
C ASN A 269 -10.53 -7.64 -7.48
N PHE A 270 -10.07 -8.17 -8.63
CA PHE A 270 -10.01 -7.45 -9.90
C PHE A 270 -9.85 -8.44 -11.05
N GLU A 271 -10.66 -8.33 -12.12
CA GLU A 271 -10.54 -9.16 -13.32
C GLU A 271 -9.36 -8.71 -14.17
N SER A 272 -8.35 -9.56 -14.30
CA SER A 272 -7.12 -9.22 -15.03
C SER A 272 -6.33 -10.48 -15.39
N GLU A 273 -5.35 -10.33 -16.27
CA GLU A 273 -4.32 -11.36 -16.56
C GLU A 273 -3.07 -11.20 -15.68
N LEU A 274 -3.17 -10.42 -14.59
CA LEU A 274 -2.06 -10.16 -13.65
C LEU A 274 -1.94 -11.28 -12.61
N PHE A 275 -0.82 -11.35 -11.91
CA PHE A 275 -0.50 -12.38 -10.91
C PHE A 275 -0.92 -11.92 -9.50
N TRP A 276 -2.21 -11.67 -9.32
CA TRP A 276 -2.78 -11.15 -8.07
C TRP A 276 -2.80 -12.17 -6.92
N PRO A 277 -3.09 -13.46 -7.14
CA PRO A 277 -3.01 -14.46 -6.08
C PRO A 277 -1.62 -14.54 -5.45
N GLU A 278 -0.56 -14.60 -6.28
CA GLU A 278 0.83 -14.63 -5.83
C GLU A 278 1.23 -13.33 -5.11
N MET A 279 0.73 -12.19 -5.57
CA MET A 279 0.95 -10.90 -4.91
C MET A 279 0.30 -10.88 -3.52
N ARG A 280 -0.96 -11.32 -3.39
CA ARG A 280 -1.65 -11.39 -2.09
C ARG A 280 -0.95 -12.35 -1.14
N GLU A 281 -0.45 -13.49 -1.64
CA GLU A 281 0.35 -14.43 -0.85
C GLU A 281 1.65 -13.78 -0.35
N SER A 282 2.37 -13.08 -1.22
CA SER A 282 3.60 -12.37 -0.84
C SER A 282 3.37 -11.33 0.27
N MET A 283 2.24 -10.62 0.21
CA MET A 283 1.80 -9.70 1.25
C MET A 283 1.45 -10.43 2.54
N LEU A 284 0.69 -11.52 2.47
CA LEU A 284 0.35 -12.36 3.62
C LEU A 284 1.60 -12.91 4.31
N GLN A 285 2.59 -13.39 3.55
CA GLN A 285 3.85 -13.88 4.11
C GLN A 285 4.62 -12.77 4.85
N THR A 286 4.62 -11.55 4.34
CA THR A 286 5.22 -10.39 5.03
C THR A 286 4.52 -10.11 6.36
N TYR A 287 3.17 -10.10 6.37
CA TYR A 287 2.38 -9.92 7.59
C TYR A 287 2.68 -10.99 8.64
N LEU A 288 2.80 -12.25 8.22
CA LEU A 288 3.09 -13.36 9.14
C LEU A 288 4.51 -13.31 9.72
N ALA A 289 5.46 -12.74 8.98
CA ALA A 289 6.88 -12.70 9.36
C ALA A 289 7.23 -11.52 10.30
N ASP A 290 6.53 -10.37 10.20
CA ASP A 290 6.83 -9.16 10.99
C ASP A 290 5.63 -8.77 11.87
N LYS A 291 5.78 -8.94 13.18
CA LYS A 291 4.72 -8.67 14.18
C LYS A 291 4.31 -7.21 14.31
N ASN A 292 5.14 -6.28 13.83
CA ASN A 292 4.82 -4.83 13.87
C ASN A 292 4.36 -4.32 12.50
N THR A 293 3.81 -5.22 11.68
CA THR A 293 3.06 -4.92 10.47
C THR A 293 1.58 -5.24 10.66
N GLY A 294 0.73 -4.48 9.97
CA GLY A 294 -0.72 -4.74 9.87
C GLY A 294 -1.13 -4.88 8.41
N MET A 295 -2.12 -5.73 8.14
CA MET A 295 -2.58 -5.98 6.78
C MET A 295 -4.10 -5.80 6.66
N ALA A 296 -4.53 -4.75 5.98
CA ALA A 296 -5.93 -4.56 5.63
C ALA A 296 -6.29 -5.44 4.42
N VAL A 297 -7.04 -6.50 4.64
CA VAL A 297 -7.56 -7.38 3.58
C VAL A 297 -8.71 -6.68 2.88
N THR A 298 -8.71 -6.62 1.53
CA THR A 298 -9.70 -5.88 0.74
C THR A 298 -10.35 -6.72 -0.36
N ILE A 299 -10.29 -8.05 -0.24
CA ILE A 299 -10.76 -9.02 -1.23
C ILE A 299 -12.26 -8.89 -1.57
N ASP A 300 -13.03 -8.29 -0.69
CA ASP A 300 -14.49 -8.13 -0.74
C ASP A 300 -14.95 -6.74 -1.23
N ILE A 301 -14.06 -5.80 -1.42
CA ILE A 301 -14.37 -4.40 -1.74
C ILE A 301 -13.70 -3.88 -3.02
N GLY A 302 -13.16 -4.80 -3.85
CA GLY A 302 -12.67 -4.48 -5.18
C GLY A 302 -13.79 -4.22 -6.18
N MET A 303 -13.41 -3.94 -7.40
CA MET A 303 -14.31 -3.80 -8.55
C MET A 303 -13.79 -4.69 -9.68
N GLU A 304 -14.69 -5.51 -10.24
CA GLU A 304 -14.34 -6.47 -11.26
C GLU A 304 -13.56 -5.86 -12.44
N LYS A 305 -14.01 -4.69 -12.92
CA LYS A 305 -13.48 -4.04 -14.13
C LYS A 305 -12.72 -2.74 -13.90
N ASP A 306 -12.50 -2.35 -12.65
CA ASP A 306 -11.72 -1.15 -12.31
C ASP A 306 -10.64 -1.49 -11.28
N ILE A 307 -9.39 -1.30 -11.66
CA ILE A 307 -8.23 -1.49 -10.78
C ILE A 307 -8.20 -0.48 -9.60
N HIS A 308 -9.02 0.57 -9.66
CA HIS A 308 -9.14 1.62 -8.66
C HIS A 308 -10.51 1.57 -7.96
N PRO A 309 -10.75 0.63 -7.04
CA PRO A 309 -12.03 0.53 -6.35
C PRO A 309 -12.38 1.83 -5.61
N TRP A 310 -13.64 2.26 -5.73
CA TRP A 310 -14.10 3.53 -5.17
C TRP A 310 -14.38 3.47 -3.66
N ASN A 311 -14.44 2.26 -3.08
CA ASN A 311 -14.63 2.09 -1.63
C ASN A 311 -13.29 2.26 -0.88
N LYS A 312 -12.86 3.50 -0.69
CA LYS A 312 -11.68 3.84 0.11
C LYS A 312 -12.02 4.04 1.60
N GLN A 313 -13.30 4.19 1.94
CA GLN A 313 -13.79 4.28 3.30
C GLN A 313 -13.42 3.03 4.09
N ASP A 314 -13.79 1.84 3.60
CA ASP A 314 -13.49 0.58 4.29
C ASP A 314 -11.98 0.28 4.30
N VAL A 315 -11.22 0.69 3.28
CA VAL A 315 -9.76 0.58 3.29
C VAL A 315 -9.16 1.39 4.43
N GLY A 316 -9.52 2.69 4.54
CA GLY A 316 -9.06 3.56 5.62
C GLY A 316 -9.49 3.07 6.99
N TYR A 317 -10.74 2.61 7.14
CA TYR A 317 -11.26 2.02 8.36
C TYR A 317 -10.47 0.77 8.79
N ARG A 318 -10.25 -0.19 7.89
CA ARG A 318 -9.48 -1.41 8.20
C ARG A 318 -8.03 -1.11 8.57
N LEU A 319 -7.39 -0.13 7.93
CA LEU A 319 -6.07 0.35 8.31
C LEU A 319 -6.09 1.03 9.70
N SER A 320 -7.15 1.79 10.04
CA SER A 320 -7.25 2.42 11.36
C SER A 320 -7.41 1.40 12.49
N LEU A 321 -8.16 0.30 12.27
CA LEU A 321 -8.22 -0.82 13.22
C LEU A 321 -6.84 -1.43 13.47
N GLN A 322 -6.04 -1.63 12.42
CA GLN A 322 -4.66 -2.11 12.56
C GLN A 322 -3.80 -1.12 13.37
N ALA A 323 -3.96 0.19 13.12
CA ALA A 323 -3.24 1.20 13.88
C ALA A 323 -3.64 1.20 15.35
N LEU A 324 -4.94 1.15 15.68
CA LEU A 324 -5.45 1.12 17.05
C LEU A 324 -4.88 -0.07 17.83
N ASP A 325 -4.81 -1.23 17.22
CA ASP A 325 -4.23 -2.44 17.82
C ASP A 325 -2.71 -2.33 17.94
N ILE A 326 -1.99 -2.07 16.83
CA ILE A 326 -0.52 -2.20 16.74
C ILE A 326 0.18 -0.96 17.32
N ALA A 327 -0.25 0.25 16.92
CA ALA A 327 0.42 1.50 17.30
C ALA A 327 -0.06 2.07 18.62
N TYR A 328 -1.36 1.92 18.93
CA TYR A 328 -1.97 2.50 20.13
C TYR A 328 -2.22 1.46 21.23
N LYS A 329 -2.06 0.16 20.92
CA LYS A 329 -2.26 -0.94 21.89
C LYS A 329 -3.63 -0.91 22.57
N GLN A 330 -4.65 -0.45 21.82
CA GLN A 330 -6.01 -0.35 22.33
C GLN A 330 -6.60 -1.73 22.55
N LYS A 331 -7.02 -2.02 23.76
CA LYS A 331 -7.59 -3.33 24.12
C LYS A 331 -8.99 -3.52 23.54
N GLY A 332 -9.31 -4.77 23.18
CA GLY A 332 -10.63 -5.14 22.69
C GLY A 332 -10.87 -4.86 21.20
N ILE A 333 -9.87 -4.34 20.49
CA ILE A 333 -9.96 -4.15 19.05
C ILE A 333 -9.72 -5.49 18.34
N VAL A 334 -10.66 -5.88 17.47
CA VAL A 334 -10.46 -6.94 16.48
C VAL A 334 -10.04 -6.25 15.19
N SER A 335 -8.74 -6.27 14.90
CA SER A 335 -8.13 -5.51 13.80
C SER A 335 -7.98 -6.34 12.51
N GLN A 336 -7.97 -7.66 12.62
CA GLN A 336 -7.68 -8.58 11.52
C GLN A 336 -8.82 -9.59 11.31
N GLY A 337 -9.13 -9.86 10.05
CA GLY A 337 -10.00 -10.97 9.66
C GLY A 337 -9.30 -12.34 9.75
N PRO A 338 -10.02 -13.45 9.48
CA PRO A 338 -9.49 -14.78 9.60
C PRO A 338 -8.23 -15.01 8.73
N ILE A 339 -7.19 -15.55 9.33
CA ILE A 339 -5.94 -15.95 8.67
C ILE A 339 -5.81 -17.48 8.80
N PHE A 340 -5.62 -18.17 7.68
CA PHE A 340 -5.41 -19.62 7.67
C PHE A 340 -4.27 -20.02 8.61
N LYS A 341 -4.52 -21.04 9.44
CA LYS A 341 -3.56 -21.54 10.43
C LYS A 341 -3.06 -22.95 10.08
N SER A 342 -3.99 -23.88 9.87
CA SER A 342 -3.64 -25.27 9.62
C SER A 342 -4.79 -26.02 8.96
N MET A 343 -4.46 -27.11 8.29
CA MET A 343 -5.38 -28.06 7.68
C MET A 343 -5.14 -29.45 8.27
N LYS A 344 -6.23 -30.18 8.54
CA LYS A 344 -6.23 -31.61 8.90
C LYS A 344 -7.16 -32.32 7.94
N ILE A 345 -6.76 -33.45 7.42
CA ILE A 345 -7.63 -34.31 6.60
C ILE A 345 -8.29 -35.33 7.51
N GLU A 346 -9.60 -35.48 7.39
CA GLU A 346 -10.41 -36.51 8.04
C GLU A 346 -11.31 -37.17 6.99
N ASN A 347 -11.00 -38.37 6.63
CA ASN A 347 -11.66 -39.10 5.53
C ASN A 347 -11.60 -38.31 4.21
N THR A 348 -12.74 -37.91 3.67
CA THR A 348 -12.88 -37.16 2.43
C THR A 348 -12.95 -35.63 2.64
N GLU A 349 -12.71 -35.17 3.86
CA GLU A 349 -12.89 -33.76 4.25
C GLU A 349 -11.56 -33.12 4.65
N ALA A 350 -11.37 -31.85 4.27
CA ALA A 350 -10.30 -31.00 4.76
C ALA A 350 -10.87 -30.05 5.82
N ILE A 351 -10.35 -30.15 7.05
CA ILE A 351 -10.74 -29.32 8.20
C ILE A 351 -9.74 -28.21 8.38
N LEU A 352 -10.18 -26.98 8.16
CA LEU A 352 -9.35 -25.78 8.21
C LEU A 352 -9.53 -25.02 9.52
N SER A 353 -8.43 -24.66 10.15
CA SER A 353 -8.41 -23.80 11.35
C SER A 353 -7.83 -22.43 11.00
N PHE A 354 -8.31 -21.39 11.69
CA PHE A 354 -7.93 -20.01 11.44
C PHE A 354 -7.50 -19.32 12.73
N ASN A 355 -6.58 -18.37 12.62
CA ASN A 355 -6.30 -17.33 13.60
C ASN A 355 -7.21 -16.11 13.33
N ASN A 356 -7.28 -15.18 14.27
CA ASN A 356 -8.00 -13.89 14.15
C ASN A 356 -9.50 -14.05 13.82
N ILE A 357 -10.12 -15.05 14.39
CA ILE A 357 -11.54 -15.33 14.17
C ILE A 357 -12.48 -14.36 14.92
N GLY A 358 -11.94 -13.46 15.75
CA GLY A 358 -12.72 -12.55 16.58
C GLY A 358 -13.76 -13.27 17.44
N SER A 359 -15.01 -12.80 17.41
CA SER A 359 -16.14 -13.44 18.10
C SER A 359 -16.66 -14.72 17.39
N GLY A 360 -16.01 -15.13 16.30
CA GLY A 360 -16.29 -16.37 15.56
C GLY A 360 -16.32 -16.15 14.04
N LEU A 361 -16.27 -17.25 13.30
CA LEU A 361 -16.38 -17.24 11.85
C LEU A 361 -17.85 -17.04 11.41
N GLN A 362 -18.02 -16.37 10.26
CA GLN A 362 -19.34 -16.26 9.58
C GLN A 362 -19.14 -16.23 8.07
N SER A 363 -20.22 -16.55 7.35
CA SER A 363 -20.33 -16.29 5.92
C SER A 363 -21.11 -14.99 5.67
N SER A 364 -20.70 -14.20 4.66
CA SER A 364 -21.45 -13.02 4.22
C SER A 364 -22.66 -13.39 3.34
N VAL A 365 -22.78 -14.63 2.92
CA VAL A 365 -23.87 -15.20 2.12
C VAL A 365 -24.34 -16.53 2.72
N LYS A 366 -25.41 -17.11 2.20
CA LYS A 366 -26.01 -18.35 2.75
C LYS A 366 -25.01 -19.51 2.79
N GLU A 367 -24.21 -19.68 1.76
CA GLU A 367 -23.23 -20.77 1.63
C GLU A 367 -21.82 -20.18 1.52
N LEU A 368 -20.81 -20.85 2.13
CA LEU A 368 -19.43 -20.43 1.96
C LEU A 368 -18.98 -20.65 0.51
N VAL A 369 -18.43 -19.61 -0.11
CA VAL A 369 -17.89 -19.65 -1.47
C VAL A 369 -16.42 -19.23 -1.51
N GLY A 370 -15.73 -19.57 -2.61
CA GLY A 370 -14.33 -19.22 -2.85
C GLY A 370 -13.35 -20.34 -2.51
N PHE A 371 -13.82 -21.55 -2.17
CA PHE A 371 -12.98 -22.70 -1.86
C PHE A 371 -12.83 -23.63 -3.05
N LYS A 372 -11.60 -24.11 -3.26
CA LYS A 372 -11.27 -25.21 -4.18
C LYS A 372 -10.44 -26.26 -3.43
N ILE A 373 -10.61 -27.52 -3.81
CA ILE A 373 -9.96 -28.66 -3.21
C ILE A 373 -9.34 -29.57 -4.27
N ALA A 374 -8.19 -30.15 -4.00
CA ALA A 374 -7.48 -31.05 -4.89
C ALA A 374 -7.03 -32.31 -4.19
N GLY A 375 -6.98 -33.41 -4.94
CA GLY A 375 -6.36 -34.69 -4.58
C GLY A 375 -4.90 -34.76 -5.03
N VAL A 376 -4.36 -35.99 -5.03
CA VAL A 376 -2.97 -36.28 -5.45
C VAL A 376 -2.69 -35.96 -6.92
N ASP A 377 -3.74 -35.90 -7.76
CA ASP A 377 -3.69 -35.50 -9.15
C ASP A 377 -3.40 -34.01 -9.36
N LYS A 378 -3.44 -33.21 -8.27
CA LYS A 378 -3.24 -31.76 -8.25
C LYS A 378 -4.25 -30.95 -9.04
N HIS A 379 -5.36 -31.56 -9.46
CA HIS A 379 -6.44 -30.86 -10.13
C HIS A 379 -7.40 -30.25 -9.09
N PHE A 380 -7.67 -28.95 -9.19
CA PHE A 380 -8.54 -28.23 -8.28
C PHE A 380 -10.00 -28.24 -8.77
N TYR A 381 -10.89 -28.76 -7.94
CA TYR A 381 -12.35 -28.76 -8.12
C TYR A 381 -12.98 -27.73 -7.19
N ASP A 382 -14.12 -27.18 -7.59
CA ASP A 382 -14.94 -26.38 -6.70
C ASP A 382 -15.38 -27.23 -5.51
N ALA A 383 -15.35 -26.62 -4.34
CA ALA A 383 -15.60 -27.32 -3.11
C ALA A 383 -16.81 -26.78 -2.36
N THR A 384 -17.57 -27.67 -1.74
CA THR A 384 -18.55 -27.31 -0.70
C THR A 384 -17.81 -27.01 0.59
N ALA A 385 -18.15 -25.88 1.23
CA ALA A 385 -17.56 -25.47 2.48
C ALA A 385 -18.63 -25.09 3.50
N SER A 386 -18.41 -25.40 4.77
CA SER A 386 -19.31 -25.07 5.88
C SER A 386 -18.53 -24.73 7.16
N ILE A 387 -19.13 -23.87 8.00
CA ILE A 387 -18.56 -23.55 9.32
C ILE A 387 -19.14 -24.53 10.35
N VAL A 388 -18.26 -25.35 10.94
CA VAL A 388 -18.61 -26.34 11.95
C VAL A 388 -17.68 -26.17 13.16
N ASN A 389 -18.24 -25.91 14.33
CA ASN A 389 -17.48 -25.76 15.59
C ASN A 389 -16.30 -24.79 15.49
N GLY A 390 -16.48 -23.64 14.81
CA GLY A 390 -15.45 -22.61 14.66
C GLY A 390 -14.32 -22.94 13.69
N LYS A 391 -14.47 -24.00 12.89
CA LYS A 391 -13.59 -24.41 11.79
C LYS A 391 -14.34 -24.39 10.46
N VAL A 392 -13.63 -24.42 9.36
CA VAL A 392 -14.22 -24.59 8.03
C VAL A 392 -13.95 -26.01 7.56
N VAL A 393 -15.02 -26.74 7.24
CA VAL A 393 -14.96 -28.09 6.65
C VAL A 393 -15.17 -27.95 5.15
N VAL A 394 -14.26 -28.51 4.36
CA VAL A 394 -14.21 -28.37 2.88
C VAL A 394 -14.17 -29.77 2.28
N TYR A 395 -15.05 -30.05 1.30
CA TYR A 395 -15.05 -31.30 0.58
C TYR A 395 -15.55 -31.13 -0.87
N SER A 396 -15.31 -32.14 -1.70
CA SER A 396 -15.87 -32.24 -3.04
C SER A 396 -16.16 -33.70 -3.37
N SER A 397 -17.28 -33.97 -4.02
CA SER A 397 -17.62 -35.34 -4.48
C SER A 397 -16.60 -35.90 -5.49
N PHE A 398 -15.86 -35.02 -6.16
CA PHE A 398 -14.83 -35.38 -7.13
C PHE A 398 -13.47 -35.74 -6.49
N VAL A 399 -13.26 -35.42 -5.20
CA VAL A 399 -11.98 -35.60 -4.51
C VAL A 399 -12.18 -36.52 -3.30
N LYS A 400 -11.76 -37.78 -3.44
CA LYS A 400 -11.90 -38.79 -2.38
C LYS A 400 -10.78 -38.73 -1.35
N GLU A 401 -9.58 -38.31 -1.77
CA GLU A 401 -8.38 -38.16 -0.94
C GLU A 401 -7.85 -36.74 -1.08
N PRO A 402 -8.38 -35.76 -0.32
CA PRO A 402 -7.95 -34.39 -0.41
C PRO A 402 -6.52 -34.21 0.12
N VAL A 403 -5.70 -33.42 -0.57
CA VAL A 403 -4.34 -33.08 -0.17
C VAL A 403 -4.09 -31.57 -0.14
N ALA A 404 -4.92 -30.79 -0.85
CA ALA A 404 -4.75 -29.34 -0.89
C ALA A 404 -6.09 -28.59 -0.97
N VAL A 405 -6.12 -27.41 -0.36
CA VAL A 405 -7.23 -26.45 -0.41
C VAL A 405 -6.72 -25.08 -0.78
N ARG A 406 -7.46 -24.37 -1.63
CA ARG A 406 -7.25 -22.95 -1.95
C ARG A 406 -8.50 -22.16 -1.62
N TYR A 407 -8.32 -20.94 -1.11
CA TYR A 407 -9.40 -19.98 -0.87
C TYR A 407 -9.07 -18.65 -1.52
N GLY A 408 -9.97 -18.17 -2.38
CA GLY A 408 -9.80 -16.88 -3.07
C GLY A 408 -8.55 -16.82 -3.98
N TRP A 409 -8.08 -17.98 -4.49
CA TRP A 409 -6.86 -18.09 -5.29
C TRP A 409 -7.13 -17.84 -6.77
N GLU A 410 -7.72 -16.67 -7.05
CA GLU A 410 -8.07 -16.17 -8.39
C GLU A 410 -7.86 -14.66 -8.41
N ASN A 411 -7.82 -14.05 -9.59
CA ASN A 411 -7.69 -12.60 -9.72
C ASN A 411 -8.92 -11.88 -9.17
N ASN A 412 -10.13 -12.35 -9.56
CA ASN A 412 -11.41 -11.78 -9.13
C ASN A 412 -12.30 -12.83 -8.43
N PRO A 413 -11.88 -13.39 -7.28
CA PRO A 413 -12.63 -14.42 -6.60
C PRO A 413 -13.87 -13.87 -5.90
N LYS A 414 -14.91 -14.69 -5.84
CA LYS A 414 -16.03 -14.48 -4.92
C LYS A 414 -15.67 -15.10 -3.58
N CYS A 415 -15.47 -14.29 -2.55
CA CYS A 415 -15.07 -14.72 -1.22
C CYS A 415 -16.11 -14.35 -0.16
N SER A 416 -16.50 -15.29 0.70
CA SER A 416 -17.56 -15.05 1.69
C SER A 416 -17.21 -15.38 3.13
N LEU A 417 -15.97 -15.79 3.43
CA LEU A 417 -15.51 -16.07 4.80
C LEU A 417 -15.07 -14.79 5.52
N PHE A 418 -15.68 -14.53 6.66
CA PHE A 418 -15.43 -13.36 7.53
C PHE A 418 -15.36 -13.79 8.99
N ASN A 419 -14.88 -12.92 9.86
CA ASN A 419 -15.23 -12.97 11.26
C ASN A 419 -16.55 -12.20 11.53
N LYS A 420 -17.12 -12.35 12.74
CA LYS A 420 -18.35 -11.65 13.13
C LYS A 420 -18.20 -10.12 13.19
N GLU A 421 -16.98 -9.61 13.27
CA GLU A 421 -16.65 -8.19 13.18
C GLU A 421 -16.61 -7.69 11.71
N LYS A 422 -17.02 -8.53 10.77
CA LYS A 422 -17.14 -8.24 9.33
C LYS A 422 -15.79 -7.94 8.65
N LEU A 423 -14.71 -8.48 9.16
CA LEU A 423 -13.41 -8.44 8.49
C LEU A 423 -13.22 -9.71 7.66
N PRO A 424 -12.87 -9.58 6.36
CA PRO A 424 -12.76 -10.72 5.46
C PRO A 424 -11.53 -11.58 5.76
N ALA A 425 -11.63 -12.87 5.48
CA ALA A 425 -10.48 -13.77 5.50
C ALA A 425 -9.51 -13.44 4.36
N SER A 426 -8.21 -13.48 4.67
CA SER A 426 -7.18 -13.38 3.64
C SER A 426 -7.22 -14.61 2.73
N PRO A 427 -7.13 -14.45 1.39
CA PRO A 427 -6.88 -15.56 0.47
C PRO A 427 -5.64 -16.36 0.87
N PHE A 428 -5.69 -17.66 0.63
CA PHE A 428 -4.58 -18.58 0.94
C PHE A 428 -4.59 -19.81 0.05
N ARG A 429 -3.48 -20.53 0.06
CA ARG A 429 -3.35 -21.91 -0.41
C ARG A 429 -2.62 -22.76 0.62
N THR A 430 -2.89 -24.06 0.63
CA THR A 430 -2.21 -25.04 1.49
C THR A 430 -1.11 -25.80 0.75
N ASP A 431 -1.05 -25.65 -0.55
CA ASP A 431 -0.07 -26.26 -1.44
C ASP A 431 1.09 -25.30 -1.74
N ASN A 432 2.15 -25.85 -2.34
CA ASN A 432 3.29 -25.13 -2.88
C ASN A 432 3.48 -25.40 -4.40
N TRP A 433 2.43 -25.84 -5.08
CA TRP A 433 2.48 -26.20 -6.49
C TRP A 433 2.54 -24.95 -7.37
N ASN A 434 3.26 -25.07 -8.48
CA ASN A 434 3.44 -24.01 -9.48
C ASN A 434 2.21 -23.82 -10.40
#